data_64a5355d6e1f5ace4ae9dc1a7db3d0e6
#
_entry.id   64a5355d6e1f5ace4ae9dc1a7db3d0e6
#
_cell.length_a   1.000
_cell.length_b   1.000
_cell.length_c   1.000
_cell.angle_alpha   90.00
_cell.angle_beta   90.00
_cell.angle_gamma   90.00
#
_symmetry.space_group_name_H-M   'P 1'
#
loop_
_entity.id
_entity.type
_entity.pdbx_description
1 polymer ?
#
loop_
_entity_poly.entity_id
_entity_poly.type
_entity_poly.pdbx_seq_one_letter_code
_entity_poly.pdbx_strand_id
1 'polypeptide(L)'
;MNAGEAGGREVGVLGSAAGRVGTRRVGARDVVDSDGGSGGPGAFGGSGDAPGDGDGGVGEPAAPDGPPEVPSTRRRGRLRRRWRSWSRWKRATVILLLLVSLPLVPIGAAALALRLEYAGDPSDQARSRGRDAIWLGHAWVDGRKGPAELAVLAQRLRGTGIHDLYVHAGPLEHDGTLPATAHPGARQLVEAVHRELPGVRVQAWLGDIVSHGGPGLNLDRPRVREAITASAAQVLDAGFEGVHFDLEPVWSGDEDFLTLLTATHELTRARGVPLSVAAAQIDPLPSLHNISKAVRDHPKWWSQRYFGQVARRVEQIAVMSYDTAMPLESLYGGYVAQQTALALEATPARVDVLMGLPAYYANSWGHHGSAETVAAAVRGVRLGLTRTDLHRPGFGVALYVDFAATDTDWASYRRDWCRPDR
;
A
#
# COMPACT_ATOMS: atom_id res chain seq x y z
N MET A 1 27.90 -9.44 34.05
CA MET A 1 28.32 -8.06 33.94
C MET A 1 28.28 -7.68 32.49
N ASN A 2 27.44 -6.73 32.15
CA ASN A 2 27.29 -6.03 30.87
C ASN A 2 27.14 -6.86 29.58
N ALA A 3 25.89 -7.20 29.28
CA ALA A 3 25.40 -7.45 27.93
C ALA A 3 24.17 -6.53 27.75
N GLY A 4 24.42 -5.37 27.21
CA GLY A 4 23.39 -4.39 26.89
C GLY A 4 24.00 -3.25 26.11
N GLU A 5 23.97 -3.34 24.78
CA GLU A 5 24.10 -2.21 23.85
C GLU A 5 24.41 -2.65 22.39
N ALA A 6 23.68 -3.63 21.85
CA ALA A 6 23.81 -3.97 20.44
C ALA A 6 22.48 -4.05 19.66
N GLY A 7 21.34 -3.79 20.33
CA GLY A 7 20.02 -3.90 19.70
C GLY A 7 19.46 -2.63 19.03
N GLY A 8 20.15 -1.50 19.16
CA GLY A 8 19.55 -0.19 18.83
C GLY A 8 19.66 0.30 17.38
N ARG A 9 20.39 -0.38 16.51
CA ARG A 9 20.62 0.09 15.14
C ARG A 9 19.80 -0.59 14.03
N GLU A 10 19.34 -1.80 14.24
CA GLU A 10 18.52 -2.49 13.21
C GLU A 10 17.07 -2.02 13.15
N VAL A 11 16.52 -1.55 14.27
CA VAL A 11 15.12 -1.05 14.31
C VAL A 11 14.96 0.31 13.61
N GLY A 12 16.05 1.03 13.36
CA GLY A 12 16.02 2.36 12.75
C GLY A 12 15.95 2.39 11.23
N VAL A 13 16.18 1.27 10.54
CA VAL A 13 16.23 1.22 9.06
C VAL A 13 14.95 0.61 8.46
N LEU A 14 14.19 -0.13 9.25
CA LEU A 14 12.99 -0.86 8.79
C LEU A 14 11.66 -0.27 9.28
N GLY A 15 11.71 0.80 10.03
CA GLY A 15 10.51 1.58 10.36
C GLY A 15 10.19 2.51 9.21
N SER A 16 9.07 2.26 8.54
CA SER A 16 8.40 3.17 7.61
C SER A 16 8.88 4.62 7.80
N ALA A 17 9.25 5.30 6.72
CA ALA A 17 9.71 6.70 6.69
C ALA A 17 8.68 7.73 7.20
N ALA A 18 7.86 7.37 8.18
CA ALA A 18 6.87 8.19 8.85
C ALA A 18 7.47 8.80 10.12
N GLY A 19 8.15 9.93 9.98
CA GLY A 19 8.29 10.87 11.08
C GLY A 19 9.68 11.13 11.63
N ARG A 20 10.47 11.93 10.94
CA ARG A 20 11.30 12.97 11.56
C ARG A 20 11.39 14.18 10.63
N VAL A 21 10.36 15.01 10.63
CA VAL A 21 10.50 16.41 10.19
C VAL A 21 10.99 17.21 11.40
N GLY A 22 12.28 17.43 11.46
CA GLY A 22 12.89 18.39 12.35
C GLY A 22 12.55 19.80 11.85
N THR A 23 11.78 20.53 12.62
CA THR A 23 11.52 21.96 12.40
C THR A 23 12.82 22.76 12.49
N ARG A 24 13.39 23.11 11.36
CA ARG A 24 14.39 24.19 11.27
C ARG A 24 13.68 25.45 10.78
N ARG A 25 13.48 26.39 11.71
CA ARG A 25 13.13 27.77 11.39
C ARG A 25 14.24 28.36 10.55
N VAL A 26 13.91 28.81 9.33
CA VAL A 26 14.74 29.73 8.55
C VAL A 26 13.96 31.03 8.46
N GLY A 27 14.58 32.07 8.95
CA GLY A 27 14.07 33.42 8.98
C GLY A 27 14.03 34.08 7.60
N ALA A 28 13.08 34.99 7.51
CA ALA A 28 12.88 35.88 6.37
C ALA A 28 14.04 36.84 6.15
N ARG A 29 14.35 37.15 4.91
CA ARG A 29 14.78 38.49 4.44
C ARG A 29 14.67 38.60 2.90
N ASP A 30 13.82 39.48 2.52
CA ASP A 30 13.90 40.64 1.61
C ASP A 30 14.27 40.43 0.13
N VAL A 31 13.26 40.66 -0.71
CA VAL A 31 12.98 41.80 -1.60
C VAL A 31 14.06 42.10 -2.66
N VAL A 32 13.66 42.10 -3.94
CA VAL A 32 13.77 43.21 -4.90
C VAL A 32 12.92 42.91 -6.15
N ASP A 33 12.16 43.95 -6.52
CA ASP A 33 11.36 44.18 -7.73
C ASP A 33 12.16 44.15 -9.04
N SER A 34 11.47 43.89 -10.15
CA SER A 34 11.42 44.75 -11.32
C SER A 34 10.54 44.15 -12.43
N ASP A 35 9.46 44.79 -12.67
CA ASP A 35 8.95 45.47 -13.89
C ASP A 35 9.13 44.81 -15.26
N GLY A 36 7.95 44.76 -15.99
CA GLY A 36 7.93 45.25 -17.34
C GLY A 36 7.16 44.48 -18.40
N GLY A 37 5.99 44.98 -18.81
CA GLY A 37 5.66 45.09 -20.23
C GLY A 37 4.53 44.21 -20.79
N SER A 38 3.35 44.64 -20.73
CA SER A 38 2.42 45.15 -21.79
C SER A 38 2.29 44.34 -23.10
N GLY A 39 1.01 44.06 -23.50
CA GLY A 39 0.62 43.80 -24.87
C GLY A 39 -0.69 43.03 -25.04
N GLY A 40 -1.83 43.71 -25.08
CA GLY A 40 -3.05 43.23 -25.74
C GLY A 40 -3.17 43.93 -27.07
N PRO A 41 -4.32 43.98 -27.76
CA PRO A 41 -5.36 42.96 -27.99
C PRO A 41 -5.62 42.74 -29.49
N GLY A 42 -6.49 41.84 -29.89
CA GLY A 42 -6.92 41.63 -31.28
C GLY A 42 -8.27 40.95 -31.41
N ALA A 43 -9.26 41.78 -31.65
CA ALA A 43 -10.61 41.35 -32.05
C ALA A 43 -10.72 41.31 -33.58
N PHE A 44 -11.58 40.42 -34.11
CA PHE A 44 -12.30 40.43 -35.39
C PHE A 44 -13.27 39.26 -35.35
N GLY A 45 -14.59 39.34 -35.58
CA GLY A 45 -15.42 40.24 -36.41
C GLY A 45 -15.90 39.47 -37.64
N GLY A 46 -17.23 39.36 -37.83
CA GLY A 46 -17.89 38.95 -39.07
C GLY A 46 -18.93 37.84 -38.89
N SER A 47 -20.22 38.02 -38.75
CA SER A 47 -21.29 38.59 -39.60
C SER A 47 -21.62 37.79 -40.86
N GLY A 48 -22.93 37.52 -41.03
CA GLY A 48 -23.63 37.18 -42.28
C GLY A 48 -24.50 35.95 -42.14
N ASP A 49 -25.68 35.88 -42.36
CA ASP A 49 -26.84 36.50 -42.96
C ASP A 49 -27.93 35.42 -43.10
N ALA A 50 -29.17 35.80 -42.85
CA ALA A 50 -30.38 35.10 -43.26
C ALA A 50 -30.68 35.46 -44.73
N PRO A 51 -31.66 34.94 -45.46
CA PRO A 51 -33.07 34.72 -45.10
C PRO A 51 -33.77 33.58 -45.87
N GLY A 52 -35.08 33.39 -45.66
CA GLY A 52 -35.94 32.71 -46.65
C GLY A 52 -37.28 32.20 -46.13
N ASP A 53 -38.27 32.93 -46.51
CA ASP A 53 -39.71 32.81 -46.34
C ASP A 53 -40.38 31.44 -46.65
N GLY A 54 -41.60 31.25 -46.09
CA GLY A 54 -42.53 30.20 -46.54
C GLY A 54 -43.81 30.08 -45.70
N ASP A 55 -44.72 30.92 -46.00
CA ASP A 55 -46.17 31.08 -45.79
C ASP A 55 -47.01 29.79 -45.76
N GLY A 56 -48.14 29.83 -45.00
CA GLY A 56 -49.32 28.95 -45.19
C GLY A 56 -49.98 28.39 -43.96
N GLY A 57 -50.87 29.06 -43.25
CA GLY A 57 -52.27 28.96 -43.47
C GLY A 57 -53.07 28.28 -42.31
N VAL A 58 -53.79 29.09 -41.57
CA VAL A 58 -55.18 28.90 -41.02
C VAL A 58 -55.55 27.68 -40.16
N GLY A 59 -56.00 27.98 -38.95
CA GLY A 59 -56.80 27.07 -38.17
C GLY A 59 -56.85 27.34 -36.68
N GLU A 60 -57.64 28.34 -36.24
CA GLU A 60 -58.23 28.41 -34.90
C GLU A 60 -59.45 27.49 -34.84
N PRO A 61 -59.86 26.82 -33.74
CA PRO A 61 -60.07 27.37 -32.42
C PRO A 61 -59.82 26.40 -31.23
N ALA A 62 -59.96 26.95 -30.07
CA ALA A 62 -60.34 26.39 -28.77
C ALA A 62 -59.25 26.43 -27.69
N ALA A 63 -59.43 27.38 -26.80
CA ALA A 63 -58.89 27.30 -25.45
C ALA A 63 -59.59 26.16 -24.71
N PRO A 64 -58.82 25.37 -23.93
CA PRO A 64 -59.12 25.37 -22.53
C PRO A 64 -57.87 25.27 -21.62
N ASP A 65 -58.11 25.63 -20.40
CA ASP A 65 -57.50 25.22 -19.15
C ASP A 65 -56.09 25.76 -18.82
N GLY A 66 -56.11 26.34 -17.64
CA GLY A 66 -55.06 27.06 -16.97
C GLY A 66 -53.68 26.36 -16.84
N PRO A 67 -52.66 27.15 -16.54
CA PRO A 67 -51.30 26.62 -16.43
C PRO A 67 -51.17 25.61 -15.27
N PRO A 68 -50.38 24.53 -15.46
CA PRO A 68 -50.16 23.59 -14.41
C PRO A 68 -49.47 24.30 -13.21
N GLU A 69 -50.04 24.10 -12.04
CA GLU A 69 -49.49 24.57 -10.77
C GLU A 69 -48.07 24.08 -10.60
N VAL A 70 -47.11 24.98 -10.71
CA VAL A 70 -45.70 24.76 -10.35
C VAL A 70 -45.65 24.46 -8.83
N PRO A 71 -45.17 23.28 -8.41
CA PRO A 71 -45.11 22.95 -6.97
C PRO A 71 -44.26 23.99 -6.25
N SER A 72 -44.91 24.68 -5.35
CA SER A 72 -44.48 25.87 -4.65
C SER A 72 -43.08 25.82 -4.09
N THR A 73 -42.27 26.80 -4.49
CA THR A 73 -41.00 27.27 -3.87
C THR A 73 -41.16 27.74 -2.39
N ARG A 74 -42.36 27.56 -1.79
CA ARG A 74 -42.71 28.00 -0.42
C ARG A 74 -41.96 27.27 0.72
N ARG A 75 -41.42 26.06 0.50
CA ARG A 75 -40.67 25.33 1.56
C ARG A 75 -39.27 25.95 1.81
N ARG A 76 -38.57 26.39 0.77
CA ARG A 76 -37.23 26.99 0.93
C ARG A 76 -37.24 28.37 1.63
N GLY A 77 -38.31 29.13 1.48
CA GLY A 77 -38.46 30.43 2.12
C GLY A 77 -38.71 30.35 3.63
N ARG A 78 -39.42 29.29 4.11
CA ARG A 78 -39.73 29.11 5.56
C ARG A 78 -38.47 28.73 6.35
N LEU A 79 -37.57 27.92 5.80
CA LEU A 79 -36.31 27.54 6.44
C LEU A 79 -35.35 28.74 6.54
N ARG A 80 -35.24 29.57 5.50
CA ARG A 80 -34.42 30.80 5.52
C ARG A 80 -34.95 31.86 6.51
N ARG A 81 -36.27 31.98 6.68
CA ARG A 81 -36.89 32.90 7.62
C ARG A 81 -36.66 32.45 9.08
N ARG A 82 -36.79 31.14 9.37
CA ARG A 82 -36.50 30.56 10.68
C ARG A 82 -35.04 30.70 11.06
N TRP A 83 -34.13 30.49 10.12
CA TRP A 83 -32.69 30.68 10.33
C TRP A 83 -32.34 32.14 10.67
N ARG A 84 -32.98 33.10 10.03
CA ARG A 84 -32.74 34.54 10.28
C ARG A 84 -33.28 35.01 11.64
N SER A 85 -34.26 34.34 12.23
CA SER A 85 -34.80 34.68 13.54
C SER A 85 -33.99 34.12 14.72
N TRP A 86 -33.00 33.27 14.45
CA TRP A 86 -32.15 32.72 15.50
C TRP A 86 -31.13 33.75 16.01
N SER A 87 -30.85 33.72 17.32
CA SER A 87 -29.77 34.53 17.89
C SER A 87 -28.41 34.12 17.27
N ARG A 88 -27.46 35.03 17.29
CA ARG A 88 -26.10 34.76 16.78
C ARG A 88 -25.48 33.51 17.42
N TRP A 89 -25.72 33.32 18.72
CA TRP A 89 -25.24 32.17 19.47
C TRP A 89 -25.86 30.84 18.96
N LYS A 90 -27.19 30.80 18.75
CA LYS A 90 -27.84 29.60 18.21
C LYS A 90 -27.34 29.23 16.81
N ARG A 91 -27.08 30.21 15.96
CA ARG A 91 -26.46 29.98 14.63
C ARG A 91 -25.04 29.46 14.76
N ALA A 92 -24.21 30.08 15.64
CA ALA A 92 -22.86 29.65 15.87
C ALA A 92 -22.80 28.19 16.42
N THR A 93 -23.67 27.83 17.37
CA THR A 93 -23.78 26.46 17.91
C THR A 93 -24.13 25.45 16.80
N VAL A 94 -25.13 25.76 15.96
CA VAL A 94 -25.51 24.86 14.85
C VAL A 94 -24.43 24.74 13.82
N ILE A 95 -23.77 25.85 13.46
CA ILE A 95 -22.62 25.81 12.54
C ILE A 95 -21.49 24.96 13.14
N LEU A 96 -21.17 25.16 14.41
CA LEU A 96 -20.15 24.36 15.11
C LEU A 96 -20.51 22.88 15.14
N LEU A 97 -21.78 22.55 15.48
CA LEU A 97 -22.26 21.17 15.46
C LEU A 97 -22.17 20.56 14.07
N LEU A 98 -22.53 21.30 13.02
CA LEU A 98 -22.38 20.85 11.65
C LEU A 98 -20.92 20.67 11.24
N LEU A 99 -20.06 21.60 11.61
CA LEU A 99 -18.61 21.50 11.34
C LEU A 99 -17.97 20.30 12.05
N VAL A 100 -18.43 19.96 13.24
CA VAL A 100 -17.96 18.78 13.98
C VAL A 100 -18.60 17.50 13.47
N SER A 101 -19.91 17.49 13.24
CA SER A 101 -20.61 16.27 12.81
C SER A 101 -20.34 15.89 11.36
N LEU A 102 -20.08 16.86 10.46
CA LEU A 102 -19.85 16.60 9.03
C LEU A 102 -18.68 15.64 8.77
N PRO A 103 -17.50 15.76 9.41
CA PRO A 103 -16.43 14.77 9.27
C PRO A 103 -16.68 13.49 10.10
N LEU A 104 -17.41 13.54 11.22
CA LEU A 104 -17.64 12.37 12.05
C LEU A 104 -18.57 11.33 11.42
N VAL A 105 -19.55 11.76 10.63
CA VAL A 105 -20.47 10.84 9.93
C VAL A 105 -19.76 9.90 8.98
N PRO A 106 -18.92 10.36 8.02
CA PRO A 106 -18.17 9.46 7.14
C PRO A 106 -17.16 8.58 7.89
N ILE A 107 -16.50 9.10 8.93
CA ILE A 107 -15.60 8.31 9.79
C ILE A 107 -16.37 7.19 10.49
N GLY A 108 -17.53 7.49 11.08
CA GLY A 108 -18.38 6.50 11.73
C GLY A 108 -18.92 5.45 10.75
N ALA A 109 -19.31 5.88 9.55
CA ALA A 109 -19.77 4.98 8.49
C ALA A 109 -18.63 4.05 8.02
N ALA A 110 -17.42 4.58 7.82
CA ALA A 110 -16.23 3.78 7.47
C ALA A 110 -15.89 2.78 8.58
N ALA A 111 -15.89 3.21 9.85
CA ALA A 111 -15.66 2.33 10.98
C ALA A 111 -16.71 1.21 11.09
N LEU A 112 -17.98 1.53 10.84
CA LEU A 112 -19.05 0.52 10.80
C LEU A 112 -18.84 -0.45 9.64
N ALA A 113 -18.50 0.03 8.46
CA ALA A 113 -18.24 -0.81 7.29
C ALA A 113 -17.09 -1.80 7.58
N LEU A 114 -15.96 -1.32 8.14
CA LEU A 114 -14.83 -2.17 8.51
C LEU A 114 -15.21 -3.20 9.60
N ARG A 115 -16.04 -2.83 10.58
CA ARG A 115 -16.54 -3.80 11.56
C ARG A 115 -17.43 -4.88 10.92
N LEU A 116 -18.22 -4.51 9.93
CA LEU A 116 -19.01 -5.48 9.16
C LEU A 116 -18.11 -6.39 8.31
N GLU A 117 -17.03 -5.86 7.75
CA GLU A 117 -15.99 -6.67 7.09
C GLU A 117 -15.31 -7.67 8.04
N TYR A 118 -15.16 -7.33 9.30
CA TYR A 118 -14.57 -8.23 10.32
C TYR A 118 -15.61 -9.20 10.93
N ALA A 119 -16.87 -9.01 10.66
CA ALA A 119 -17.95 -9.85 11.22
C ALA A 119 -18.08 -11.20 10.49
N GLY A 120 -18.75 -12.17 11.14
CA GLY A 120 -18.98 -13.52 10.60
C GLY A 120 -17.77 -14.45 10.75
N ASP A 121 -17.90 -15.66 10.26
CA ASP A 121 -16.89 -16.71 10.41
C ASP A 121 -16.20 -17.00 9.06
N PRO A 122 -14.85 -17.05 9.05
CA PRO A 122 -14.14 -17.44 7.87
C PRO A 122 -14.28 -18.94 7.59
N SER A 123 -14.31 -19.33 6.32
CA SER A 123 -14.31 -20.73 5.91
C SER A 123 -13.11 -21.50 6.46
N ASP A 124 -13.31 -22.75 6.85
CA ASP A 124 -12.22 -23.65 7.25
C ASP A 124 -11.24 -23.95 6.10
N GLN A 125 -11.65 -23.76 4.86
CA GLN A 125 -10.81 -23.88 3.67
C GLN A 125 -9.93 -22.63 3.42
N ALA A 126 -10.22 -21.50 4.06
CA ALA A 126 -9.44 -20.28 3.96
C ALA A 126 -8.17 -20.37 4.84
N ARG A 127 -7.21 -21.16 4.40
CA ARG A 127 -5.95 -21.46 5.10
C ARG A 127 -4.79 -21.51 4.12
N SER A 128 -3.58 -21.64 4.64
CA SER A 128 -2.34 -21.70 3.85
C SER A 128 -2.41 -22.73 2.73
N ARG A 129 -1.82 -22.36 1.59
CA ARG A 129 -1.64 -23.20 0.40
C ARG A 129 -0.19 -23.57 0.13
N GLY A 130 0.69 -23.34 1.15
CA GLY A 130 2.12 -23.53 0.98
C GLY A 130 2.75 -22.48 0.03
N ARG A 131 2.25 -21.24 0.08
CA ARG A 131 2.75 -20.11 -0.70
C ARG A 131 3.13 -18.91 0.18
N ASP A 132 3.28 -19.17 1.47
CA ASP A 132 3.58 -18.13 2.44
C ASP A 132 5.04 -17.70 2.36
N ALA A 133 5.33 -16.50 2.85
CA ALA A 133 6.68 -15.94 2.91
C ALA A 133 7.00 -15.36 4.29
N ILE A 134 8.27 -15.07 4.51
CA ILE A 134 8.75 -14.31 5.66
C ILE A 134 9.91 -13.41 5.26
N TRP A 135 9.92 -12.17 5.76
CA TRP A 135 11.08 -11.28 5.65
C TRP A 135 12.11 -11.61 6.71
N LEU A 136 13.35 -11.76 6.28
CA LEU A 136 14.52 -12.04 7.12
C LEU A 136 15.48 -10.85 7.10
N GLY A 137 15.98 -10.48 8.28
CA GLY A 137 16.91 -9.37 8.44
C GLY A 137 18.28 -9.60 7.78
N HIS A 138 19.06 -8.54 7.66
CA HIS A 138 20.38 -8.53 7.01
C HIS A 138 21.41 -9.46 7.68
N ALA A 139 21.24 -9.74 8.98
CA ALA A 139 22.13 -10.62 9.76
C ALA A 139 22.30 -12.03 9.17
N TRP A 140 21.41 -12.45 8.27
CA TRP A 140 21.48 -13.75 7.62
C TRP A 140 22.54 -13.83 6.51
N VAL A 141 22.98 -12.69 5.97
CA VAL A 141 23.94 -12.63 4.84
C VAL A 141 25.24 -11.93 5.17
N ASP A 142 25.34 -11.26 6.32
CA ASP A 142 26.54 -10.53 6.74
C ASP A 142 27.43 -11.27 7.76
N GLY A 143 27.10 -12.52 8.05
CA GLY A 143 27.88 -13.38 8.93
C GLY A 143 27.50 -13.30 10.42
N ARG A 144 26.49 -12.50 10.81
CA ARG A 144 26.04 -12.42 12.21
C ARG A 144 25.14 -13.60 12.62
N LYS A 145 24.52 -14.29 11.67
CA LYS A 145 23.75 -15.52 11.88
C LYS A 145 24.42 -16.67 11.13
N GLY A 146 24.39 -17.86 11.71
CA GLY A 146 25.05 -19.03 11.19
C GLY A 146 24.19 -20.31 11.25
N PRO A 147 24.81 -21.50 11.17
CA PRO A 147 24.10 -22.77 11.15
C PRO A 147 23.19 -23.02 12.36
N ALA A 148 23.57 -22.54 13.55
CA ALA A 148 22.76 -22.72 14.76
C ALA A 148 21.44 -21.94 14.69
N GLU A 149 21.50 -20.67 14.26
CA GLU A 149 20.31 -19.84 14.06
C GLU A 149 19.43 -20.37 12.93
N LEU A 150 20.06 -20.90 11.86
CA LEU A 150 19.32 -21.53 10.78
C LEU A 150 18.59 -22.80 11.23
N ALA A 151 19.19 -23.62 12.08
CA ALA A 151 18.52 -24.81 12.64
C ALA A 151 17.28 -24.42 13.47
N VAL A 152 17.38 -23.34 14.26
CA VAL A 152 16.23 -22.78 15.01
C VAL A 152 15.16 -22.27 14.06
N LEU A 153 15.53 -21.51 13.03
CA LEU A 153 14.59 -21.05 12.02
C LEU A 153 13.93 -22.23 11.31
N ALA A 154 14.70 -23.22 10.87
CA ALA A 154 14.20 -24.42 10.22
C ALA A 154 13.18 -25.16 11.09
N GLN A 155 13.43 -25.28 12.40
CA GLN A 155 12.47 -25.86 13.33
C GLN A 155 11.17 -25.04 13.39
N ARG A 156 11.29 -23.70 13.39
CA ARG A 156 10.12 -22.81 13.36
C ARG A 156 9.34 -22.89 12.05
N LEU A 157 9.96 -23.16 10.93
CA LEU A 157 9.30 -23.22 9.62
C LEU A 157 8.67 -24.59 9.31
N ARG A 158 9.09 -25.66 9.99
CA ARG A 158 8.51 -27.01 9.77
C ARG A 158 7.01 -27.04 10.07
N GLY A 159 6.23 -27.63 9.18
CA GLY A 159 4.77 -27.70 9.30
C GLY A 159 4.06 -26.36 9.06
N THR A 160 4.75 -25.36 8.53
CA THR A 160 4.14 -24.09 8.07
C THR A 160 3.95 -24.09 6.56
N GLY A 161 3.28 -23.07 6.04
CA GLY A 161 3.13 -22.84 4.60
C GLY A 161 4.24 -22.00 3.98
N ILE A 162 5.30 -21.67 4.74
CA ILE A 162 6.37 -20.78 4.24
C ILE A 162 7.18 -21.50 3.17
N HIS A 163 7.18 -20.89 2.00
CA HIS A 163 7.86 -21.34 0.81
C HIS A 163 8.95 -20.34 0.35
N ASP A 164 8.80 -19.06 0.70
CA ASP A 164 9.71 -17.99 0.32
C ASP A 164 10.34 -17.30 1.52
N LEU A 165 11.66 -17.12 1.49
CA LEU A 165 12.43 -16.29 2.41
C LEU A 165 12.86 -15.03 1.67
N TYR A 166 12.35 -13.85 2.04
CA TYR A 166 12.84 -12.56 1.55
C TYR A 166 13.98 -12.10 2.44
N VAL A 167 15.21 -12.37 2.02
CA VAL A 167 16.41 -12.08 2.79
C VAL A 167 16.98 -10.73 2.43
N HIS A 168 17.05 -9.82 3.40
CA HIS A 168 17.61 -8.48 3.17
C HIS A 168 19.06 -8.58 2.74
N ALA A 169 19.31 -8.42 1.44
CA ALA A 169 20.64 -8.53 0.85
C ALA A 169 21.47 -7.23 0.97
N GLY A 170 20.87 -6.20 1.52
CA GLY A 170 21.38 -4.87 1.78
C GLY A 170 20.46 -3.79 1.23
N PRO A 171 20.47 -2.57 1.80
CA PRO A 171 19.88 -1.44 1.14
C PRO A 171 20.64 -1.18 -0.16
N LEU A 172 19.93 -0.76 -1.19
CA LEU A 172 20.57 -0.18 -2.35
C LEU A 172 21.17 1.18 -1.97
N GLU A 173 22.27 1.54 -2.61
CA GLU A 173 22.74 2.93 -2.57
C GLU A 173 21.78 3.82 -3.38
N HIS A 174 21.69 5.10 -3.08
CA HIS A 174 20.78 6.03 -3.74
C HIS A 174 20.98 6.19 -5.26
N ASP A 175 22.07 5.66 -5.80
CA ASP A 175 22.30 5.56 -7.24
C ASP A 175 21.82 4.23 -7.85
N GLY A 176 21.25 3.35 -7.05
CA GLY A 176 20.73 2.04 -7.43
C GLY A 176 21.76 0.91 -7.40
N THR A 177 23.00 1.19 -7.01
CA THR A 177 24.04 0.14 -6.88
C THR A 177 23.89 -0.62 -5.56
N LEU A 178 24.42 -1.85 -5.54
CA LEU A 178 24.53 -2.67 -4.34
C LEU A 178 26.00 -3.03 -4.10
N PRO A 179 26.59 -2.64 -2.97
CA PRO A 179 27.97 -3.04 -2.66
C PRO A 179 28.09 -4.56 -2.60
N ALA A 180 29.09 -5.12 -3.29
CA ALA A 180 29.33 -6.57 -3.29
C ALA A 180 29.62 -7.13 -1.88
N THR A 181 30.09 -6.26 -0.97
CA THR A 181 30.35 -6.57 0.43
C THR A 181 29.09 -6.59 1.31
N ALA A 182 27.92 -6.24 0.78
CA ALA A 182 26.69 -6.18 1.55
C ALA A 182 26.15 -7.59 1.90
N HIS A 183 26.44 -8.62 1.09
CA HIS A 183 25.89 -9.95 1.26
C HIS A 183 26.94 -11.07 1.09
N PRO A 184 28.07 -11.04 1.85
CA PRO A 184 29.17 -11.99 1.68
C PRO A 184 28.76 -13.45 1.98
N GLY A 185 27.77 -13.67 2.82
CA GLY A 185 27.25 -15.00 3.20
C GLY A 185 26.13 -15.54 2.32
N ALA A 186 25.73 -14.86 1.24
CA ALA A 186 24.56 -15.20 0.45
C ALA A 186 24.57 -16.65 -0.05
N ARG A 187 25.62 -17.09 -0.72
CA ARG A 187 25.73 -18.46 -1.27
C ARG A 187 25.67 -19.52 -0.18
N GLN A 188 26.42 -19.30 0.93
CA GLN A 188 26.40 -20.25 2.06
C GLN A 188 25.01 -20.37 2.68
N LEU A 189 24.28 -19.25 2.80
CA LEU A 189 22.90 -19.25 3.29
C LEU A 189 21.99 -20.07 2.38
N VAL A 190 22.00 -19.81 1.06
CA VAL A 190 21.14 -20.54 0.11
C VAL A 190 21.43 -22.03 0.15
N GLU A 191 22.69 -22.44 0.11
CA GLU A 191 23.09 -23.84 0.24
C GLU A 191 22.65 -24.48 1.58
N ALA A 192 22.75 -23.72 2.66
CA ALA A 192 22.32 -24.20 3.98
C ALA A 192 20.79 -24.31 4.09
N VAL A 193 20.04 -23.36 3.53
CA VAL A 193 18.58 -23.43 3.47
C VAL A 193 18.12 -24.65 2.68
N HIS A 194 18.73 -24.96 1.53
CA HIS A 194 18.38 -26.14 0.74
C HIS A 194 18.59 -27.44 1.48
N ARG A 195 19.64 -27.51 2.34
CA ARG A 195 19.88 -28.72 3.17
C ARG A 195 18.88 -28.87 4.29
N GLU A 196 18.55 -27.78 4.98
CA GLU A 196 17.70 -27.80 6.19
C GLU A 196 16.20 -27.72 5.88
N LEU A 197 15.83 -27.05 4.77
CA LEU A 197 14.47 -26.74 4.34
C LEU A 197 14.28 -27.01 2.84
N PRO A 198 14.31 -28.28 2.41
CA PRO A 198 14.13 -28.62 1.00
C PRO A 198 12.82 -28.05 0.43
N GLY A 199 12.92 -27.34 -0.71
CA GLY A 199 11.79 -26.73 -1.38
C GLY A 199 11.43 -25.30 -0.92
N VAL A 200 12.15 -24.75 0.06
CA VAL A 200 12.06 -23.35 0.43
C VAL A 200 13.01 -22.54 -0.45
N ARG A 201 12.52 -21.44 -1.01
CA ARG A 201 13.22 -20.56 -1.95
C ARG A 201 13.75 -19.31 -1.24
N VAL A 202 14.95 -18.89 -1.60
CA VAL A 202 15.61 -17.72 -1.01
C VAL A 202 15.65 -16.59 -2.04
N GLN A 203 14.86 -15.54 -1.82
CA GLN A 203 14.82 -14.34 -2.66
C GLN A 203 15.62 -13.20 -2.02
N ALA A 204 16.39 -12.45 -2.81
CA ALA A 204 17.09 -11.27 -2.34
C ALA A 204 16.10 -10.12 -2.15
N TRP A 205 15.95 -9.65 -0.91
CA TRP A 205 15.20 -8.44 -0.60
C TRP A 205 16.10 -7.23 -0.81
N LEU A 206 15.78 -6.41 -1.81
CA LEU A 206 16.44 -5.17 -2.18
C LEU A 206 15.50 -4.02 -1.90
N GLY A 207 15.89 -3.12 -1.02
CA GLY A 207 15.10 -1.97 -0.59
C GLY A 207 15.91 -0.68 -0.56
N ASP A 208 15.24 0.45 -0.75
CA ASP A 208 15.70 1.79 -0.40
C ASP A 208 14.55 2.80 -0.51
N ILE A 209 14.78 4.00 0.03
CA ILE A 209 13.83 5.11 -0.05
C ILE A 209 13.79 5.66 -1.47
N VAL A 210 12.59 5.70 -2.08
CA VAL A 210 12.36 6.37 -3.38
C VAL A 210 12.12 7.87 -3.17
N SER A 211 12.81 8.71 -3.92
CA SER A 211 12.72 10.16 -3.81
C SER A 211 12.79 10.86 -5.16
N HIS A 212 11.89 11.81 -5.41
CA HIS A 212 11.85 12.61 -6.65
C HIS A 212 12.65 13.91 -6.60
N GLY A 213 13.48 14.13 -5.59
CA GLY A 213 14.26 15.38 -5.49
C GLY A 213 15.05 15.56 -4.21
N GLY A 214 15.05 14.54 -3.35
CA GLY A 214 15.81 14.47 -2.10
C GLY A 214 16.82 13.33 -2.09
N PRO A 215 17.40 13.02 -0.92
CA PRO A 215 18.19 11.80 -0.74
C PRO A 215 17.27 10.56 -0.90
N GLY A 216 17.74 9.60 -1.71
CA GLY A 216 17.02 8.38 -2.05
C GLY A 216 17.16 8.04 -3.53
N LEU A 217 16.59 6.91 -3.92
CA LEU A 217 16.53 6.45 -5.30
C LEU A 217 15.64 7.37 -6.15
N ASN A 218 16.21 7.97 -7.18
CA ASN A 218 15.44 8.74 -8.14
C ASN A 218 15.15 7.88 -9.38
N LEU A 219 13.97 7.29 -9.40
CA LEU A 219 13.55 6.40 -10.48
C LEU A 219 13.31 7.13 -11.82
N ASP A 220 13.14 8.46 -11.84
CA ASP A 220 13.04 9.25 -13.08
C ASP A 220 14.33 9.15 -13.91
N ARG A 221 15.45 8.80 -13.28
CA ARG A 221 16.76 8.68 -13.92
C ARG A 221 16.96 7.27 -14.50
N PRO A 222 17.09 7.10 -15.82
CA PRO A 222 17.32 5.79 -16.43
C PRO A 222 18.54 5.04 -15.85
N ARG A 223 19.62 5.77 -15.57
CA ARG A 223 20.85 5.19 -14.98
C ARG A 223 20.61 4.54 -13.62
N VAL A 224 19.72 5.11 -12.80
CA VAL A 224 19.36 4.51 -11.49
C VAL A 224 18.59 3.22 -11.70
N ARG A 225 17.61 3.20 -12.62
CA ARG A 225 16.87 1.97 -12.96
C ARG A 225 17.77 0.88 -13.54
N GLU A 226 18.70 1.25 -14.40
CA GLU A 226 19.72 0.33 -14.95
C GLU A 226 20.62 -0.23 -13.84
N ALA A 227 21.06 0.60 -12.90
CA ALA A 227 21.88 0.18 -11.77
C ALA A 227 21.11 -0.76 -10.83
N ILE A 228 19.83 -0.50 -10.55
CA ILE A 228 18.95 -1.40 -9.76
C ILE A 228 18.82 -2.75 -10.46
N THR A 229 18.61 -2.76 -11.79
CA THR A 229 18.51 -4.00 -12.58
C THR A 229 19.82 -4.77 -12.57
N ALA A 230 20.97 -4.06 -12.63
CA ALA A 230 22.30 -4.67 -12.50
C ALA A 230 22.52 -5.25 -11.08
N SER A 231 22.07 -4.56 -10.04
CA SER A 231 22.09 -5.05 -8.65
C SER A 231 21.23 -6.30 -8.48
N ALA A 232 20.06 -6.38 -9.16
CA ALA A 232 19.26 -7.59 -9.21
C ALA A 232 20.01 -8.75 -9.90
N ALA A 233 20.74 -8.50 -10.99
CA ALA A 233 21.59 -9.51 -11.60
C ALA A 233 22.69 -9.99 -10.66
N GLN A 234 23.34 -9.06 -9.95
CA GLN A 234 24.41 -9.36 -8.99
C GLN A 234 23.96 -10.32 -7.88
N VAL A 235 22.78 -10.10 -7.28
CA VAL A 235 22.29 -11.00 -6.22
C VAL A 235 21.94 -12.37 -6.77
N LEU A 236 21.41 -12.46 -7.98
CA LEU A 236 21.17 -13.75 -8.65
C LEU A 236 22.48 -14.49 -8.92
N ASP A 237 23.57 -13.79 -9.33
CA ASP A 237 24.90 -14.36 -9.50
C ASP A 237 25.51 -14.80 -8.17
N ALA A 238 25.15 -14.17 -7.05
CA ALA A 238 25.52 -14.58 -5.70
C ALA A 238 24.78 -15.85 -5.22
N GLY A 239 23.76 -16.30 -5.94
CA GLY A 239 23.06 -17.56 -5.71
C GLY A 239 21.63 -17.43 -5.20
N PHE A 240 21.09 -16.22 -5.07
CA PHE A 240 19.68 -16.04 -4.75
C PHE A 240 18.77 -16.58 -5.87
N GLU A 241 17.59 -17.04 -5.50
CA GLU A 241 16.65 -17.74 -6.37
C GLU A 241 15.44 -16.88 -6.77
N GLY A 242 15.55 -15.59 -6.55
CA GLY A 242 14.57 -14.58 -6.90
C GLY A 242 14.97 -13.21 -6.40
N VAL A 243 14.23 -12.21 -6.83
CA VAL A 243 14.39 -10.81 -6.40
C VAL A 243 13.09 -10.33 -5.79
N HIS A 244 13.15 -9.75 -4.61
CA HIS A 244 12.05 -9.10 -3.92
C HIS A 244 12.36 -7.61 -3.77
N PHE A 245 11.65 -6.76 -4.50
CA PHE A 245 11.78 -5.32 -4.37
C PHE A 245 10.90 -4.76 -3.26
N ASP A 246 11.51 -3.92 -2.43
CA ASP A 246 10.86 -3.15 -1.38
C ASP A 246 11.32 -1.68 -1.48
N LEU A 247 10.90 -1.05 -2.56
CA LEU A 247 11.24 0.33 -2.88
C LEU A 247 10.09 1.24 -2.45
N GLU A 248 10.32 2.10 -1.46
CA GLU A 248 9.28 2.91 -0.83
C GLU A 248 9.72 4.35 -0.56
N PRO A 249 8.78 5.28 -0.67
CA PRO A 249 7.42 5.16 -1.18
C PRO A 249 7.34 5.30 -2.71
N VAL A 250 6.56 4.46 -3.37
CA VAL A 250 6.24 4.63 -4.80
C VAL A 250 4.84 5.23 -4.95
N TRP A 251 4.72 6.28 -5.77
CA TRP A 251 3.43 6.92 -6.03
C TRP A 251 2.55 6.08 -6.95
N SER A 252 1.23 6.11 -6.70
CA SER A 252 0.27 5.53 -7.63
C SER A 252 0.36 6.19 -9.00
N GLY A 253 0.60 5.42 -10.05
CA GLY A 253 0.78 5.91 -11.41
C GLY A 253 2.23 6.18 -11.82
N ASP A 254 3.22 5.78 -11.01
CA ASP A 254 4.63 5.92 -11.34
C ASP A 254 5.03 4.98 -12.50
N GLU A 255 5.22 5.55 -13.69
CA GLU A 255 5.58 4.80 -14.89
C GLU A 255 7.05 4.37 -14.89
N ASP A 256 7.93 5.07 -14.18
CA ASP A 256 9.35 4.73 -14.07
C ASP A 256 9.55 3.47 -13.22
N PHE A 257 8.74 3.31 -12.17
CA PHE A 257 8.69 2.06 -11.40
C PHE A 257 8.17 0.91 -12.26
N LEU A 258 7.14 1.11 -13.08
CA LEU A 258 6.65 0.09 -14.00
C LEU A 258 7.71 -0.30 -15.05
N THR A 259 8.51 0.66 -15.50
CA THR A 259 9.63 0.45 -16.42
C THR A 259 10.73 -0.39 -15.76
N LEU A 260 11.11 -0.05 -14.53
CA LEU A 260 12.05 -0.84 -13.74
C LEU A 260 11.59 -2.30 -13.57
N LEU A 261 10.32 -2.49 -13.17
CA LEU A 261 9.75 -3.83 -13.01
C LEU A 261 9.78 -4.63 -14.32
N THR A 262 9.48 -3.98 -15.45
CA THR A 262 9.52 -4.64 -16.76
C THR A 262 10.93 -5.12 -17.09
N ALA A 263 11.94 -4.26 -16.96
CA ALA A 263 13.33 -4.61 -17.25
C ALA A 263 13.86 -5.72 -16.29
N THR A 264 13.54 -5.62 -14.99
CA THR A 264 13.96 -6.64 -14.02
C THR A 264 13.21 -7.97 -14.25
N HIS A 265 11.93 -7.93 -14.62
CA HIS A 265 11.17 -9.13 -14.94
C HIS A 265 11.74 -9.87 -16.18
N GLU A 266 12.18 -9.16 -17.19
CA GLU A 266 12.89 -9.76 -18.34
C GLU A 266 14.16 -10.48 -17.89
N LEU A 267 14.95 -9.88 -17.01
CA LEU A 267 16.15 -10.47 -16.42
C LEU A 267 15.83 -11.74 -15.61
N THR A 268 14.87 -11.66 -14.67
CA THR A 268 14.52 -12.79 -13.79
C THR A 268 13.89 -13.93 -14.57
N ARG A 269 13.04 -13.64 -15.55
CA ARG A 269 12.46 -14.62 -16.45
C ARG A 269 13.50 -15.33 -17.31
N ALA A 270 14.52 -14.62 -17.80
CA ALA A 270 15.62 -15.23 -18.55
C ALA A 270 16.44 -16.20 -17.69
N ARG A 271 16.42 -16.01 -16.36
CA ARG A 271 17.08 -16.88 -15.36
C ARG A 271 16.15 -17.95 -14.79
N GLY A 272 14.86 -17.95 -15.14
CA GLY A 272 13.87 -18.90 -14.63
C GLY A 272 13.53 -18.73 -13.17
N VAL A 273 13.70 -17.52 -12.60
CA VAL A 273 13.43 -17.18 -11.20
C VAL A 273 12.36 -16.09 -11.09
N PRO A 274 11.63 -15.99 -9.97
CA PRO A 274 10.59 -14.99 -9.81
C PRO A 274 11.14 -13.59 -9.51
N LEU A 275 10.39 -12.60 -9.96
CA LEU A 275 10.37 -11.25 -9.42
C LEU A 275 9.18 -11.10 -8.49
N SER A 276 9.42 -10.60 -7.29
CA SER A 276 8.36 -10.24 -6.34
C SER A 276 8.51 -8.78 -5.88
N VAL A 277 7.45 -8.22 -5.32
CA VAL A 277 7.43 -6.82 -4.86
C VAL A 277 6.62 -6.67 -3.58
N ALA A 278 7.14 -5.90 -2.62
CA ALA A 278 6.36 -5.32 -1.54
C ALA A 278 5.49 -4.18 -2.11
N ALA A 279 4.21 -4.25 -1.86
CA ALA A 279 3.24 -3.35 -2.44
C ALA A 279 2.54 -2.50 -1.38
N ALA A 280 2.37 -1.22 -1.67
CA ALA A 280 1.52 -0.36 -0.86
C ALA A 280 0.08 -0.90 -0.80
N GLN A 281 -0.66 -0.47 0.20
CA GLN A 281 -2.08 -0.77 0.35
C GLN A 281 -2.86 -0.24 -0.86
N ILE A 282 -4.03 -0.84 -1.11
CA ILE A 282 -4.87 -0.51 -2.27
C ILE A 282 -5.95 0.48 -1.84
N ASP A 283 -6.26 1.46 -2.68
CA ASP A 283 -7.34 2.42 -2.44
C ASP A 283 -8.63 1.71 -2.01
N PRO A 284 -9.10 1.90 -0.76
CA PRO A 284 -10.38 1.34 -0.33
C PRO A 284 -11.58 2.05 -0.98
N LEU A 285 -11.39 3.27 -1.46
CA LEU A 285 -12.35 4.06 -2.22
C LEU A 285 -11.64 4.71 -3.41
N PRO A 286 -12.28 4.79 -4.59
CA PRO A 286 -11.67 5.39 -5.77
C PRO A 286 -11.11 6.80 -5.52
N SER A 287 -9.87 7.04 -5.93
CA SER A 287 -9.18 8.34 -5.82
C SER A 287 -8.74 8.76 -4.41
N LEU A 288 -8.80 7.90 -3.40
CA LEU A 288 -8.33 8.23 -2.06
C LEU A 288 -6.80 8.46 -2.02
N HIS A 289 -6.03 7.80 -2.89
CA HIS A 289 -4.59 8.05 -3.08
C HIS A 289 -4.29 9.51 -3.45
N ASN A 290 -5.17 10.19 -4.22
CA ASN A 290 -5.00 11.60 -4.57
C ASN A 290 -5.18 12.52 -3.36
N ILE A 291 -6.12 12.19 -2.45
CA ILE A 291 -6.32 12.93 -1.20
C ILE A 291 -5.09 12.72 -0.29
N SER A 292 -4.60 11.50 -0.18
CA SER A 292 -3.38 11.19 0.56
C SER A 292 -2.19 11.99 0.06
N LYS A 293 -2.02 12.09 -1.26
CA LYS A 293 -0.97 12.89 -1.90
C LYS A 293 -1.09 14.39 -1.57
N ALA A 294 -2.31 14.93 -1.54
CA ALA A 294 -2.55 16.35 -1.26
C ALA A 294 -2.34 16.74 0.21
N VAL A 295 -2.53 15.79 1.16
CA VAL A 295 -2.50 16.06 2.60
C VAL A 295 -1.17 15.64 3.23
N ARG A 296 -0.55 14.61 2.70
CA ARG A 296 0.72 14.06 3.17
C ARG A 296 1.62 13.86 1.97
N ASP A 297 2.82 14.32 2.04
CA ASP A 297 3.85 14.07 1.02
C ASP A 297 4.35 12.60 1.04
N HIS A 298 3.45 11.69 1.41
CA HIS A 298 3.72 10.26 1.51
C HIS A 298 2.52 9.45 0.97
N PRO A 299 2.69 8.68 -0.11
CA PRO A 299 1.64 7.84 -0.65
C PRO A 299 1.36 6.68 0.30
N LYS A 300 0.10 6.51 0.71
CA LYS A 300 -0.35 5.37 1.51
C LYS A 300 -0.96 4.28 0.65
N TRP A 301 -1.60 4.65 -0.44
CA TRP A 301 -2.35 3.74 -1.29
C TRP A 301 -1.97 3.86 -2.75
N TRP A 302 -2.02 2.72 -3.43
CA TRP A 302 -2.05 2.64 -4.88
C TRP A 302 -3.51 2.52 -5.35
N SER A 303 -3.84 3.16 -6.48
CA SER A 303 -5.12 2.89 -7.14
C SER A 303 -5.20 1.41 -7.54
N GLN A 304 -6.40 0.82 -7.55
CA GLN A 304 -6.60 -0.57 -7.99
C GLN A 304 -6.03 -0.82 -9.40
N ARG A 305 -6.19 0.16 -10.29
CA ARG A 305 -5.61 0.10 -11.64
C ARG A 305 -4.08 -0.02 -11.60
N TYR A 306 -3.42 0.84 -10.82
CA TYR A 306 -1.96 0.85 -10.73
C TYR A 306 -1.44 -0.42 -10.06
N PHE A 307 -2.07 -0.85 -8.99
CA PHE A 307 -1.76 -2.13 -8.35
C PHE A 307 -1.83 -3.29 -9.36
N GLY A 308 -2.89 -3.35 -10.18
CA GLY A 308 -3.00 -4.33 -11.24
C GLY A 308 -1.95 -4.18 -12.35
N GLN A 309 -1.43 -2.97 -12.62
CA GLN A 309 -0.31 -2.77 -13.55
C GLN A 309 1.00 -3.34 -13.00
N VAL A 310 1.28 -3.13 -11.71
CA VAL A 310 2.41 -3.71 -10.99
C VAL A 310 2.29 -5.24 -10.98
N ALA A 311 1.14 -5.77 -10.54
CA ALA A 311 0.90 -7.21 -10.45
C ALA A 311 1.08 -7.97 -11.78
N ARG A 312 0.85 -7.32 -12.91
CA ARG A 312 1.09 -7.94 -14.22
C ARG A 312 2.56 -8.08 -14.61
N ARG A 313 3.47 -7.42 -13.89
CA ARG A 313 4.92 -7.37 -14.19
C ARG A 313 5.76 -8.21 -13.22
N VAL A 314 5.10 -8.96 -12.35
CA VAL A 314 5.78 -9.78 -11.33
C VAL A 314 5.12 -11.16 -11.24
N GLU A 315 5.80 -12.13 -10.64
CA GLU A 315 5.25 -13.45 -10.31
C GLU A 315 4.57 -13.44 -8.95
N GLN A 316 4.96 -12.52 -8.04
CA GLN A 316 4.45 -12.49 -6.68
C GLN A 316 4.36 -11.04 -6.18
N ILE A 317 3.27 -10.72 -5.47
CA ILE A 317 3.04 -9.40 -4.88
C ILE A 317 2.64 -9.55 -3.41
N ALA A 318 3.39 -8.92 -2.52
CA ALA A 318 3.14 -8.93 -1.08
C ALA A 318 2.59 -7.57 -0.63
N VAL A 319 1.33 -7.51 -0.27
CA VAL A 319 0.66 -6.27 0.18
C VAL A 319 1.03 -5.98 1.63
N MET A 320 1.61 -4.84 1.91
CA MET A 320 1.92 -4.39 3.28
C MET A 320 0.65 -3.96 4.01
N SER A 321 -0.15 -4.93 4.45
CA SER A 321 -1.44 -4.71 5.09
C SER A 321 -1.33 -4.40 6.60
N TYR A 322 -0.30 -3.67 6.99
CA TYR A 322 -0.02 -3.18 8.35
C TYR A 322 0.30 -1.67 8.32
N ASP A 323 0.66 -1.08 9.44
CA ASP A 323 0.87 0.38 9.60
C ASP A 323 -0.36 1.19 9.16
N THR A 324 -1.52 0.72 9.60
CA THR A 324 -2.82 1.26 9.17
C THR A 324 -3.31 2.40 10.06
N ALA A 325 -2.69 2.59 11.24
CA ALA A 325 -3.14 3.49 12.31
C ALA A 325 -4.55 3.16 12.84
N MET A 326 -5.03 1.92 12.67
CA MET A 326 -6.33 1.49 13.16
C MET A 326 -6.25 1.19 14.67
N PRO A 327 -7.04 1.86 15.52
CA PRO A 327 -6.89 1.74 16.97
C PRO A 327 -7.58 0.52 17.59
N LEU A 328 -8.34 -0.23 16.80
CA LEU A 328 -9.12 -1.38 17.25
C LEU A 328 -8.89 -2.58 16.33
N GLU A 329 -8.75 -3.76 16.90
CA GLU A 329 -8.59 -5.02 16.19
C GLU A 329 -9.66 -5.25 15.12
N SER A 330 -10.93 -4.95 15.46
CA SER A 330 -12.05 -5.13 14.51
C SER A 330 -12.01 -4.16 13.32
N LEU A 331 -11.40 -2.99 13.48
CA LEU A 331 -11.18 -2.06 12.37
C LEU A 331 -10.01 -2.51 11.51
N TYR A 332 -8.90 -2.87 12.16
CA TYR A 332 -7.71 -3.36 11.47
C TYR A 332 -8.00 -4.65 10.70
N GLY A 333 -8.53 -5.68 11.34
CA GLY A 333 -8.86 -6.94 10.68
C GLY A 333 -9.91 -6.80 9.58
N GLY A 334 -10.89 -5.90 9.75
CA GLY A 334 -11.86 -5.55 8.70
C GLY A 334 -11.19 -4.86 7.51
N TYR A 335 -10.23 -3.98 7.78
CA TYR A 335 -9.44 -3.36 6.73
C TYR A 335 -8.57 -4.39 5.98
N VAL A 336 -7.95 -5.33 6.69
CA VAL A 336 -7.20 -6.43 6.07
C VAL A 336 -8.11 -7.31 5.20
N ALA A 337 -9.35 -7.58 5.64
CA ALA A 337 -10.33 -8.31 4.83
C ALA A 337 -10.65 -7.57 3.52
N GLN A 338 -10.89 -6.26 3.60
CA GLN A 338 -11.11 -5.41 2.42
C GLN A 338 -9.88 -5.39 1.50
N GLN A 339 -8.67 -5.21 2.05
CA GLN A 339 -7.43 -5.22 1.26
C GLN A 339 -7.21 -6.57 0.56
N THR A 340 -7.55 -7.67 1.23
CA THR A 340 -7.48 -9.01 0.64
C THR A 340 -8.41 -9.14 -0.57
N ALA A 341 -9.66 -8.67 -0.45
CA ALA A 341 -10.60 -8.68 -1.57
C ALA A 341 -10.08 -7.85 -2.75
N LEU A 342 -9.66 -6.61 -2.49
CA LEU A 342 -9.13 -5.71 -3.52
C LEU A 342 -7.88 -6.28 -4.22
N ALA A 343 -6.98 -6.91 -3.47
CA ALA A 343 -5.79 -7.53 -4.02
C ALA A 343 -6.13 -8.72 -4.93
N LEU A 344 -7.07 -9.57 -4.52
CA LEU A 344 -7.53 -10.70 -5.32
C LEU A 344 -8.22 -10.25 -6.62
N GLU A 345 -9.06 -9.22 -6.56
CA GLU A 345 -9.76 -8.66 -7.71
C GLU A 345 -8.81 -8.00 -8.73
N ALA A 346 -7.79 -7.28 -8.23
CA ALA A 346 -6.87 -6.54 -9.09
C ALA A 346 -5.74 -7.39 -9.68
N THR A 347 -5.49 -8.59 -9.14
CA THR A 347 -4.33 -9.43 -9.50
C THR A 347 -4.71 -10.57 -10.43
N PRO A 348 -3.99 -10.76 -11.56
CA PRO A 348 -4.19 -11.93 -12.44
C PRO A 348 -4.02 -13.25 -11.69
N ALA A 349 -4.78 -14.28 -12.09
CA ALA A 349 -4.78 -15.59 -11.41
C ALA A 349 -3.41 -16.30 -11.38
N ARG A 350 -2.52 -15.98 -12.30
CA ARG A 350 -1.17 -16.55 -12.39
C ARG A 350 -0.17 -15.98 -11.39
N VAL A 351 -0.50 -14.84 -10.78
CA VAL A 351 0.39 -14.12 -9.86
C VAL A 351 0.03 -14.50 -8.43
N ASP A 352 1.03 -14.84 -7.63
CA ASP A 352 0.86 -15.13 -6.21
C ASP A 352 0.59 -13.82 -5.44
N VAL A 353 -0.49 -13.80 -4.67
CA VAL A 353 -0.87 -12.68 -3.79
C VAL A 353 -0.57 -13.07 -2.35
N LEU A 354 0.25 -12.28 -1.67
CA LEU A 354 0.53 -12.46 -0.26
C LEU A 354 0.06 -11.25 0.54
N MET A 355 -0.58 -11.51 1.67
CA MET A 355 -0.97 -10.44 2.60
C MET A 355 0.05 -10.34 3.73
N GLY A 356 0.63 -9.16 3.92
CA GLY A 356 1.60 -8.91 4.98
C GLY A 356 0.98 -9.04 6.38
N LEU A 357 1.64 -9.77 7.27
CA LEU A 357 1.24 -9.93 8.66
C LEU A 357 2.23 -9.19 9.56
N PRO A 358 1.78 -8.32 10.48
CA PRO A 358 2.65 -7.56 11.39
C PRO A 358 3.16 -8.45 12.52
N ALA A 359 4.26 -9.15 12.30
CA ALA A 359 4.93 -9.94 13.34
C ALA A 359 5.96 -9.08 14.10
N TYR A 360 5.53 -7.94 14.57
CA TYR A 360 6.29 -6.99 15.38
C TYR A 360 5.35 -6.17 16.25
N TYR A 361 5.87 -5.65 17.37
CA TYR A 361 5.12 -4.76 18.25
C TYR A 361 5.73 -3.36 18.21
N ALA A 362 4.94 -2.38 17.80
CA ALA A 362 5.27 -0.98 17.89
C ALA A 362 4.03 -0.18 18.26
N ASN A 363 4.23 0.96 18.94
CA ASN A 363 3.21 1.98 19.11
C ASN A 363 3.75 3.28 18.53
N SER A 364 3.24 3.65 17.38
CA SER A 364 3.59 4.88 16.68
C SER A 364 2.33 5.57 16.18
N TRP A 365 2.49 6.71 15.57
CA TRP A 365 1.35 7.40 14.95
C TRP A 365 0.72 6.58 13.78
N GLY A 366 1.48 5.70 13.15
CA GLY A 366 1.05 4.85 12.03
C GLY A 366 0.68 3.42 12.40
N HIS A 367 0.99 2.95 13.63
CA HIS A 367 0.84 1.57 14.06
C HIS A 367 0.37 1.46 15.50
N HIS A 368 -0.64 0.63 15.74
CA HIS A 368 -1.15 0.29 17.06
C HIS A 368 -0.94 -1.20 17.34
N GLY A 369 0.18 -1.56 18.01
CA GLY A 369 0.59 -2.95 18.24
C GLY A 369 -0.43 -3.81 19.00
N SER A 370 -1.34 -3.20 19.79
CA SER A 370 -2.44 -3.93 20.44
C SER A 370 -3.61 -4.27 19.51
N ALA A 371 -3.71 -3.61 18.36
CA ALA A 371 -4.78 -3.80 17.38
C ALA A 371 -4.26 -4.49 16.11
N GLU A 372 -3.08 -4.10 15.65
CA GLU A 372 -2.42 -4.61 14.45
C GLU A 372 -1.60 -5.85 14.81
N THR A 373 -2.29 -6.96 15.05
CA THR A 373 -1.68 -8.24 15.45
C THR A 373 -1.75 -9.27 14.33
N VAL A 374 -0.86 -10.27 14.36
CA VAL A 374 -0.91 -11.42 13.44
C VAL A 374 -2.27 -12.12 13.49
N ALA A 375 -2.85 -12.27 14.68
CA ALA A 375 -4.16 -12.91 14.85
C ALA A 375 -5.27 -12.14 14.13
N ALA A 376 -5.34 -10.81 14.32
CA ALA A 376 -6.31 -9.95 13.67
C ALA A 376 -6.14 -9.93 12.14
N ALA A 377 -4.88 -9.84 11.68
CA ALA A 377 -4.55 -9.90 10.26
C ALA A 377 -4.97 -11.22 9.61
N VAL A 378 -4.60 -12.35 10.21
CA VAL A 378 -4.97 -13.69 9.71
C VAL A 378 -6.48 -13.84 9.63
N ARG A 379 -7.23 -13.42 10.66
CA ARG A 379 -8.69 -13.46 10.61
C ARG A 379 -9.23 -12.61 9.47
N GLY A 380 -8.73 -11.39 9.28
CA GLY A 380 -9.08 -10.52 8.18
C GLY A 380 -8.81 -11.15 6.81
N VAL A 381 -7.61 -11.67 6.62
CA VAL A 381 -7.21 -12.39 5.40
C VAL A 381 -8.17 -13.54 5.09
N ARG A 382 -8.47 -14.38 6.08
CA ARG A 382 -9.39 -15.53 5.92
C ARG A 382 -10.81 -15.09 5.55
N LEU A 383 -11.30 -14.00 6.15
CA LEU A 383 -12.61 -13.44 5.81
C LEU A 383 -12.65 -12.91 4.37
N GLY A 384 -11.65 -12.12 3.97
CA GLY A 384 -11.53 -11.59 2.62
C GLY A 384 -11.44 -12.71 1.57
N LEU A 385 -10.58 -13.72 1.83
CA LEU A 385 -10.44 -14.88 0.96
C LEU A 385 -11.73 -15.69 0.84
N THR A 386 -12.44 -15.90 1.95
CA THR A 386 -13.73 -16.63 1.98
C THR A 386 -14.77 -15.97 1.10
N ARG A 387 -14.82 -14.65 1.07
CA ARG A 387 -15.85 -13.88 0.40
C ARG A 387 -15.56 -13.58 -1.07
N THR A 388 -14.27 -13.57 -1.45
CA THR A 388 -13.86 -13.09 -2.78
C THR A 388 -13.43 -14.24 -3.68
N ASP A 389 -12.40 -14.99 -3.29
CA ASP A 389 -11.87 -16.11 -4.09
C ASP A 389 -11.28 -17.19 -3.19
N LEU A 390 -12.16 -17.99 -2.59
CA LEU A 390 -11.80 -19.04 -1.65
C LEU A 390 -10.84 -20.07 -2.26
N HIS A 391 -10.87 -20.26 -3.55
CA HIS A 391 -10.11 -21.30 -4.25
C HIS A 391 -8.86 -20.79 -4.98
N ARG A 392 -8.48 -19.50 -4.80
CA ARG A 392 -7.28 -18.91 -5.38
C ARG A 392 -6.04 -19.75 -5.03
N PRO A 393 -5.39 -20.44 -6.00
CA PRO A 393 -4.25 -21.32 -5.72
C PRO A 393 -2.99 -20.54 -5.35
N GLY A 394 -2.73 -19.42 -6.02
CA GLY A 394 -1.61 -18.52 -5.79
C GLY A 394 -1.94 -17.47 -4.71
N PHE A 395 -2.20 -17.93 -3.47
CA PHE A 395 -2.50 -17.05 -2.35
C PHE A 395 -1.79 -17.52 -1.08
N GLY A 396 -1.23 -16.56 -0.34
CA GLY A 396 -0.54 -16.79 0.91
C GLY A 396 -0.51 -15.57 1.81
N VAL A 397 0.28 -15.63 2.86
CA VAL A 397 0.59 -14.53 3.75
C VAL A 397 2.11 -14.36 3.87
N ALA A 398 2.57 -13.18 4.28
CA ALA A 398 3.99 -12.92 4.48
C ALA A 398 4.22 -12.29 5.86
N LEU A 399 5.02 -12.93 6.72
CA LEU A 399 5.30 -12.45 8.07
C LEU A 399 6.41 -11.39 8.04
N TYR A 400 6.12 -10.21 8.53
CA TYR A 400 7.07 -9.11 8.69
C TYR A 400 7.31 -8.89 10.18
N VAL A 401 8.42 -9.23 10.80
CA VAL A 401 9.72 -9.69 10.30
C VAL A 401 10.34 -10.69 11.32
N ASP A 402 11.27 -11.55 10.89
CA ASP A 402 11.82 -12.67 11.67
C ASP A 402 12.40 -12.29 13.03
N PHE A 403 13.15 -11.19 13.10
CA PHE A 403 13.86 -10.76 14.31
C PHE A 403 12.96 -10.04 15.33
N ALA A 404 11.73 -9.67 14.96
CA ALA A 404 10.77 -9.04 15.85
C ALA A 404 9.61 -9.97 16.21
N ALA A 405 9.39 -11.03 15.43
CA ALA A 405 8.29 -11.97 15.60
C ALA A 405 8.39 -12.71 16.94
N THR A 406 7.33 -12.62 17.74
CA THR A 406 7.20 -13.27 19.04
C THR A 406 6.65 -14.70 18.91
N ASP A 407 6.79 -15.50 19.98
CA ASP A 407 6.16 -16.84 20.02
C ASP A 407 4.62 -16.76 19.91
N THR A 408 4.02 -15.67 20.38
CA THR A 408 2.58 -15.41 20.21
C THR A 408 2.19 -15.21 18.75
N ASP A 409 3.00 -14.49 17.97
CA ASP A 409 2.79 -14.27 16.54
C ASP A 409 2.88 -15.60 15.77
N TRP A 410 3.91 -16.40 16.07
CA TRP A 410 4.06 -17.72 15.49
C TRP A 410 2.92 -18.68 15.88
N ALA A 411 2.47 -18.64 17.14
CA ALA A 411 1.35 -19.46 17.60
C ALA A 411 0.06 -19.08 16.87
N SER A 412 -0.20 -17.78 16.69
CA SER A 412 -1.36 -17.29 15.95
C SER A 412 -1.31 -17.66 14.47
N TYR A 413 -0.16 -17.47 13.81
CA TYR A 413 0.04 -17.90 12.43
C TYR A 413 -0.21 -19.40 12.25
N ARG A 414 0.36 -20.26 13.11
CA ARG A 414 0.20 -21.70 13.02
C ARG A 414 -1.24 -22.14 13.26
N ARG A 415 -1.85 -21.69 14.35
CA ARG A 415 -3.20 -22.10 14.75
C ARG A 415 -4.26 -21.63 13.75
N ASP A 416 -4.16 -20.37 13.32
CA ASP A 416 -5.24 -19.70 12.64
C ASP A 416 -5.09 -19.70 11.11
N TRP A 417 -3.85 -19.85 10.60
CA TRP A 417 -3.58 -19.84 9.16
C TRP A 417 -3.07 -21.18 8.61
N CYS A 418 -2.11 -21.84 9.25
CA CYS A 418 -1.61 -23.12 8.76
C CYS A 418 -2.72 -24.18 8.76
N ARG A 419 -2.61 -25.16 7.87
CA ARG A 419 -3.50 -26.33 7.92
C ARG A 419 -3.14 -27.14 9.15
N PRO A 420 -4.15 -27.67 9.89
CA PRO A 420 -3.85 -28.67 10.89
C PRO A 420 -3.13 -29.83 10.21
N ASP A 421 -2.10 -30.37 10.87
CA ASP A 421 -1.43 -31.58 10.40
C ASP A 421 -2.50 -32.65 10.16
N ARG A 422 -2.50 -33.24 8.96
CA ARG A 422 -3.37 -34.35 8.61
C ARG A 422 -2.85 -35.63 9.23
#